data_4bbd57dcc84262fd230e6f6d02dea0fa
#
_entry.id   4bbd57dcc84262fd230e6f6d02dea0fa
#
_cell.length_a   1.000
_cell.length_b   1.000
_cell.length_c   1.000
_cell.angle_alpha   90.00
_cell.angle_beta   90.00
_cell.angle_gamma   90.00
#
_symmetry.space_group_name_H-M   'P 1'
#
loop_
_entity.id
_entity.type
_entity.pdbx_description
1 polymer ?
#
loop_
_entity_poly.entity_id
_entity_poly.type
_entity_poly.pdbx_seq_one_letter_code
_entity_poly.pdbx_strand_id
1 'polypeptide(L)'
;MNPVPKITLTIASAAVFFGCWILLIPVRQLPVYLPPAVIPAQQKGPVFDAHWVSNNETNEAHSASIAITDGKPVAVWYGGTEEGHRDVAIFSSSFDGTWSSPRMIADRNSTEQALGRYIRKVGNPTLYSWPDGRLGLYYVSVSIGGWAASSINYMESFDQGMQWTSPIRLVTSPFLNISTLVRTKGLPLSDGGVQLPVYHEFLGKFSETLTLSSDLTVMDKVRISRGKHSLQPAITNLDESSAIGLLRYSGDPPGRVLSVFSQDAGAHWSTPVRTELPNPDSAVSIINPGNGYLLLALNDLEDGRHRLSLAMGSEDEWTIVKVLEEETATNLDHEYEFSYPSMTIGPDGFIHLVYTWNQKRIKHLRFNREWLELP
;
A
#
# COMPACT_ATOMS: atom_id res chain seq x y z
N MET A 1 60.29 -37.41 1.76
CA MET A 1 58.96 -36.78 1.52
C MET A 1 59.07 -35.31 1.95
N ASN A 2 59.08 -34.37 1.00
CA ASN A 2 59.11 -32.96 1.34
C ASN A 2 57.80 -32.53 1.98
N PRO A 3 57.78 -31.84 3.11
CA PRO A 3 56.54 -31.36 3.73
C PRO A 3 55.89 -30.34 2.81
N VAL A 4 54.67 -30.57 2.42
CA VAL A 4 53.87 -29.58 1.70
C VAL A 4 53.78 -28.36 2.61
N PRO A 5 54.15 -27.15 2.15
CA PRO A 5 54.16 -25.98 3.00
C PRO A 5 52.72 -25.70 3.50
N LYS A 6 52.60 -25.45 4.81
CA LYS A 6 51.29 -25.21 5.48
C LYS A 6 50.45 -24.13 4.78
N ILE A 7 51.13 -23.18 4.18
CA ILE A 7 50.51 -22.09 3.39
C ILE A 7 49.71 -22.63 2.18
N THR A 8 50.28 -23.65 1.45
CA THR A 8 49.62 -24.24 0.28
C THR A 8 48.35 -25.01 0.69
N LEU A 9 48.40 -25.67 1.83
CA LEU A 9 47.23 -26.39 2.36
C LEU A 9 46.12 -25.43 2.80
N THR A 10 46.48 -24.31 3.44
CA THR A 10 45.52 -23.29 3.87
C THR A 10 44.84 -22.60 2.67
N ILE A 11 45.60 -22.29 1.61
CA ILE A 11 45.03 -21.67 0.39
C ILE A 11 44.11 -22.67 -0.32
N ALA A 12 44.48 -23.92 -0.42
CA ALA A 12 43.66 -24.97 -1.04
C ALA A 12 42.34 -25.16 -0.23
N SER A 13 42.42 -25.20 1.10
CA SER A 13 41.23 -25.35 1.96
C SER A 13 40.32 -24.11 1.83
N ALA A 14 40.86 -22.90 1.80
CA ALA A 14 40.09 -21.66 1.60
C ALA A 14 39.41 -21.64 0.21
N ALA A 15 40.10 -22.06 -0.84
CA ALA A 15 39.54 -22.14 -2.20
C ALA A 15 38.42 -23.19 -2.31
N VAL A 16 38.56 -24.35 -1.66
CA VAL A 16 37.50 -25.37 -1.59
C VAL A 16 36.33 -24.87 -0.81
N PHE A 17 36.55 -24.21 0.34
CA PHE A 17 35.48 -23.65 1.18
C PHE A 17 34.71 -22.55 0.42
N PHE A 18 35.42 -21.66 -0.26
CA PHE A 18 34.84 -20.60 -1.07
C PHE A 18 34.08 -21.14 -2.29
N GLY A 19 34.64 -22.16 -2.95
CA GLY A 19 33.97 -22.86 -4.06
C GLY A 19 32.69 -23.59 -3.61
N CYS A 20 32.74 -24.30 -2.48
CA CYS A 20 31.56 -24.93 -1.89
C CYS A 20 30.53 -23.87 -1.45
N TRP A 21 30.97 -22.77 -0.90
CA TRP A 21 30.07 -21.66 -0.49
C TRP A 21 29.35 -21.05 -1.71
N ILE A 22 30.05 -20.79 -2.82
CA ILE A 22 29.44 -20.31 -4.07
C ILE A 22 28.43 -21.33 -4.64
N LEU A 23 28.73 -22.63 -4.59
CA LEU A 23 27.82 -23.68 -5.06
C LEU A 23 26.60 -23.89 -4.16
N LEU A 24 26.68 -23.49 -2.89
CA LEU A 24 25.61 -23.58 -1.90
C LEU A 24 24.78 -22.28 -1.81
N ILE A 25 25.19 -21.19 -2.51
CA ILE A 25 24.33 -20.03 -2.62
C ILE A 25 23.08 -20.45 -3.42
N PRO A 26 21.88 -20.47 -2.80
CA PRO A 26 20.70 -20.81 -3.56
C PRO A 26 20.55 -19.80 -4.70
N VAL A 27 20.37 -20.31 -5.92
CA VAL A 27 20.01 -19.45 -7.06
C VAL A 27 18.66 -18.80 -6.67
N ARG A 28 18.71 -17.51 -6.37
CA ARG A 28 17.52 -16.77 -6.03
C ARG A 28 16.63 -16.73 -7.26
N GLN A 29 15.49 -17.39 -7.18
CA GLN A 29 14.47 -17.23 -8.20
C GLN A 29 13.90 -15.81 -8.08
N LEU A 30 13.86 -15.11 -9.21
CA LEU A 30 13.21 -13.81 -9.25
C LEU A 30 11.70 -14.00 -9.02
N PRO A 31 11.06 -13.09 -8.30
CA PRO A 31 9.61 -13.11 -8.17
C PRO A 31 8.95 -12.94 -9.55
N VAL A 32 7.72 -13.37 -9.67
CA VAL A 32 6.89 -13.20 -10.87
C VAL A 32 5.54 -12.72 -10.42
N TYR A 33 5.03 -11.64 -10.98
CA TYR A 33 3.69 -11.15 -10.66
C TYR A 33 2.61 -12.04 -11.29
N LEU A 34 1.45 -12.12 -10.66
CA LEU A 34 0.26 -12.51 -11.40
C LEU A 34 -0.06 -11.39 -12.41
N PRO A 35 -0.37 -11.72 -13.68
CA PRO A 35 -0.69 -10.72 -14.67
C PRO A 35 -1.91 -9.89 -14.23
N PRO A 36 -1.98 -8.60 -14.63
CA PRO A 36 -3.15 -7.78 -14.35
C PRO A 36 -4.43 -8.44 -14.88
N ALA A 37 -5.49 -8.39 -14.09
CA ALA A 37 -6.78 -8.90 -14.53
C ALA A 37 -7.28 -8.05 -15.71
N VAL A 38 -7.52 -8.69 -16.85
CA VAL A 38 -8.20 -8.02 -17.98
C VAL A 38 -9.65 -7.83 -17.62
N ILE A 39 -10.07 -6.58 -17.48
CA ILE A 39 -11.48 -6.26 -17.23
C ILE A 39 -12.25 -6.44 -18.51
N PRO A 40 -13.32 -7.27 -18.54
CA PRO A 40 -14.18 -7.36 -19.70
C PRO A 40 -14.79 -5.99 -20.01
N ALA A 41 -14.77 -5.59 -21.27
CA ALA A 41 -15.50 -4.40 -21.69
C ALA A 41 -17.00 -4.61 -21.36
N GLN A 42 -17.49 -3.85 -20.40
CA GLN A 42 -18.92 -3.87 -20.07
C GLN A 42 -19.67 -2.99 -21.07
N GLN A 43 -20.64 -3.55 -21.75
CA GLN A 43 -21.57 -2.78 -22.62
C GLN A 43 -22.68 -2.08 -21.80
N LYS A 44 -22.31 -1.51 -20.67
CA LYS A 44 -23.23 -0.71 -19.86
C LYS A 44 -22.84 0.76 -20.05
N GLY A 45 -23.83 1.64 -20.22
CA GLY A 45 -23.57 3.07 -20.25
C GLY A 45 -22.78 3.55 -19.01
N PRO A 46 -22.41 4.85 -18.96
CA PRO A 46 -21.63 5.41 -17.86
C PRO A 46 -22.35 5.21 -16.52
N VAL A 47 -21.61 4.71 -15.53
CA VAL A 47 -22.09 4.49 -14.15
C VAL A 47 -21.18 5.21 -13.18
N PHE A 48 -21.80 5.94 -12.25
CA PHE A 48 -21.13 6.58 -11.14
C PHE A 48 -22.04 6.59 -9.91
N ASP A 49 -21.58 5.98 -8.83
CA ASP A 49 -22.27 5.93 -7.54
C ASP A 49 -21.34 6.46 -6.44
N ALA A 50 -21.90 7.17 -5.47
CA ALA A 50 -21.19 7.69 -4.31
C ALA A 50 -21.90 7.29 -3.01
N HIS A 51 -21.12 6.78 -2.05
CA HIS A 51 -21.63 6.28 -0.77
C HIS A 51 -20.75 6.73 0.39
N TRP A 52 -21.32 6.79 1.59
CA TRP A 52 -20.57 6.92 2.82
C TRP A 52 -20.26 5.54 3.38
N VAL A 53 -18.98 5.29 3.70
CA VAL A 53 -18.52 4.04 4.34
C VAL A 53 -18.64 4.15 5.85
N SER A 54 -18.25 5.29 6.42
CA SER A 54 -18.31 5.59 7.85
C SER A 54 -19.55 6.43 8.19
N ASN A 55 -20.04 6.32 9.41
CA ASN A 55 -21.28 6.96 9.90
C ASN A 55 -21.03 7.96 11.05
N ASN A 56 -19.87 8.63 11.08
CA ASN A 56 -19.43 9.52 12.16
C ASN A 56 -19.36 8.80 13.55
N GLU A 57 -18.98 7.54 13.55
CA GLU A 57 -18.76 6.74 14.76
C GLU A 57 -17.57 7.22 15.59
N THR A 58 -16.70 8.01 14.98
CA THR A 58 -15.55 8.65 15.62
C THR A 58 -15.48 10.13 15.22
N ASN A 59 -14.71 10.90 15.98
CA ASN A 59 -14.48 12.33 15.71
C ASN A 59 -13.69 12.53 14.41
N GLU A 60 -12.70 11.65 14.17
CA GLU A 60 -11.94 11.56 12.94
C GLU A 60 -12.00 10.16 12.37
N ALA A 61 -12.06 10.08 11.03
CA ALA A 61 -11.93 8.86 10.25
C ALA A 61 -10.94 9.10 9.12
N HIS A 62 -9.90 8.25 9.00
CA HIS A 62 -8.76 8.56 8.14
C HIS A 62 -8.10 7.32 7.56
N SER A 63 -7.36 7.50 6.42
CA SER A 63 -6.49 6.49 5.81
C SER A 63 -7.19 5.17 5.48
N ALA A 64 -8.24 5.24 4.67
CA ALA A 64 -8.99 4.06 4.25
C ALA A 64 -8.23 3.19 3.25
N SER A 65 -8.54 1.89 3.27
CA SER A 65 -8.14 0.91 2.26
C SER A 65 -9.34 0.06 1.85
N ILE A 66 -9.38 -0.34 0.58
CA ILE A 66 -10.47 -1.16 0.02
C ILE A 66 -9.91 -2.37 -0.70
N ALA A 67 -10.56 -3.52 -0.54
CA ALA A 67 -10.29 -4.75 -1.29
C ALA A 67 -11.60 -5.43 -1.67
N ILE A 68 -11.55 -6.33 -2.67
CA ILE A 68 -12.67 -7.16 -3.07
C ILE A 68 -12.42 -8.58 -2.58
N THR A 69 -13.40 -9.17 -1.93
CA THR A 69 -13.40 -10.59 -1.57
C THR A 69 -14.77 -11.19 -1.91
N ASP A 70 -14.78 -12.33 -2.60
CA ASP A 70 -16.00 -13.00 -3.13
C ASP A 70 -16.94 -12.03 -3.86
N GLY A 71 -16.36 -11.12 -4.66
CA GLY A 71 -17.08 -10.12 -5.44
C GLY A 71 -17.63 -8.94 -4.63
N LYS A 72 -17.40 -8.88 -3.31
CA LYS A 72 -17.90 -7.80 -2.45
C LYS A 72 -16.76 -6.88 -1.99
N PRO A 73 -16.93 -5.56 -2.06
CA PRO A 73 -16.01 -4.60 -1.48
C PRO A 73 -16.03 -4.67 0.07
N VAL A 74 -14.85 -4.67 0.64
CA VAL A 74 -14.61 -4.48 2.08
C VAL A 74 -13.68 -3.30 2.24
N ALA A 75 -14.02 -2.37 3.12
CA ALA A 75 -13.17 -1.23 3.45
C ALA A 75 -12.76 -1.27 4.91
N VAL A 76 -11.54 -0.80 5.17
CA VAL A 76 -11.02 -0.55 6.53
C VAL A 76 -10.47 0.86 6.60
N TRP A 77 -10.51 1.45 7.78
CA TRP A 77 -9.94 2.77 8.09
C TRP A 77 -9.57 2.83 9.57
N TYR A 78 -8.83 3.84 9.96
CA TYR A 78 -8.72 4.12 11.39
C TYR A 78 -9.54 5.36 11.77
N GLY A 79 -10.01 5.39 13.01
CA GLY A 79 -10.76 6.50 13.56
C GLY A 79 -10.60 6.60 15.08
N GLY A 80 -10.82 7.79 15.61
CA GLY A 80 -10.70 8.11 17.03
C GLY A 80 -10.97 9.60 17.28
N THR A 81 -10.45 10.14 18.38
CA THR A 81 -10.54 11.58 18.67
C THR A 81 -9.76 12.40 17.67
N GLU A 82 -8.50 12.01 17.38
CA GLU A 82 -7.62 12.63 16.38
C GLU A 82 -6.53 11.64 15.96
N GLU A 83 -5.86 11.88 14.83
CA GLU A 83 -4.78 11.02 14.36
C GLU A 83 -3.69 10.85 15.43
N GLY A 84 -3.35 9.60 15.72
CA GLY A 84 -2.30 9.23 16.68
C GLY A 84 -2.70 9.32 18.14
N HIS A 85 -3.95 9.67 18.45
CA HIS A 85 -4.49 9.60 19.81
C HIS A 85 -4.59 8.15 20.30
N ARG A 86 -4.73 7.97 21.60
CA ARG A 86 -4.70 6.64 22.25
C ARG A 86 -5.96 5.81 21.99
N ASP A 87 -7.06 6.45 21.66
CA ASP A 87 -8.37 5.82 21.37
C ASP A 87 -8.54 5.46 19.89
N VAL A 88 -7.56 5.74 19.06
CA VAL A 88 -7.58 5.33 17.65
C VAL A 88 -7.71 3.82 17.54
N ALA A 89 -8.71 3.39 16.78
CA ALA A 89 -9.00 2.00 16.48
C ALA A 89 -9.15 1.80 14.96
N ILE A 90 -9.07 0.56 14.50
CA ILE A 90 -9.31 0.17 13.12
C ILE A 90 -10.74 -0.34 13.00
N PHE A 91 -11.46 0.20 12.03
CA PHE A 91 -12.83 -0.14 11.70
C PHE A 91 -12.90 -0.87 10.36
N SER A 92 -13.94 -1.67 10.18
CA SER A 92 -14.25 -2.38 8.94
C SER A 92 -15.72 -2.25 8.62
N SER A 93 -16.04 -2.19 7.31
CA SER A 93 -17.38 -2.28 6.76
C SER A 93 -17.35 -3.04 5.44
N SER A 94 -18.43 -3.75 5.10
CA SER A 94 -18.60 -4.48 3.84
C SER A 94 -19.76 -3.89 3.04
N PHE A 95 -19.66 -3.97 1.71
CA PHE A 95 -20.64 -3.41 0.79
C PHE A 95 -21.44 -4.53 0.10
N ASP A 96 -22.77 -4.46 0.24
CA ASP A 96 -23.74 -5.32 -0.46
C ASP A 96 -24.92 -4.46 -0.92
N GLY A 97 -24.68 -3.60 -1.93
CA GLY A 97 -25.60 -2.54 -2.35
C GLY A 97 -25.60 -1.32 -1.42
N THR A 98 -25.37 -1.53 -0.13
CA THR A 98 -25.13 -0.49 0.90
C THR A 98 -23.99 -0.92 1.82
N TRP A 99 -23.34 0.03 2.46
CA TRP A 99 -22.31 -0.26 3.47
C TRP A 99 -22.94 -0.73 4.77
N SER A 100 -22.40 -1.80 5.34
CA SER A 100 -22.78 -2.29 6.67
C SER A 100 -22.41 -1.27 7.76
N SER A 101 -23.02 -1.38 8.94
CA SER A 101 -22.58 -0.60 10.09
C SER A 101 -21.10 -0.87 10.39
N PRO A 102 -20.27 0.18 10.59
CA PRO A 102 -18.87 0.04 10.95
C PRO A 102 -18.67 -0.82 12.20
N ARG A 103 -17.63 -1.68 12.16
CA ARG A 103 -17.23 -2.51 13.29
C ARG A 103 -15.78 -2.27 13.63
N MET A 104 -15.49 -2.04 14.90
CA MET A 104 -14.12 -2.00 15.39
C MET A 104 -13.52 -3.41 15.37
N ILE A 105 -12.39 -3.57 14.69
CA ILE A 105 -11.71 -4.87 14.49
C ILE A 105 -10.35 -4.97 15.19
N ALA A 106 -9.70 -3.84 15.44
CA ALA A 106 -8.46 -3.78 16.21
C ALA A 106 -8.30 -2.41 16.88
N ASP A 107 -7.74 -2.41 18.06
CA ASP A 107 -7.32 -1.21 18.78
C ASP A 107 -5.95 -1.46 19.44
N ARG A 108 -5.44 -0.47 20.18
CA ARG A 108 -4.18 -0.63 20.90
C ARG A 108 -4.24 -1.72 21.98
N ASN A 109 -5.40 -1.89 22.67
CA ASN A 109 -5.50 -2.83 23.77
C ASN A 109 -5.56 -4.28 23.26
N SER A 110 -6.37 -4.56 22.25
CA SER A 110 -6.45 -5.87 21.61
C SER A 110 -5.11 -6.25 20.98
N THR A 111 -4.42 -5.28 20.33
CA THR A 111 -3.09 -5.49 19.77
C THR A 111 -2.03 -5.74 20.84
N GLU A 112 -2.05 -4.97 21.95
CA GLU A 112 -1.17 -5.17 23.09
C GLU A 112 -1.33 -6.54 23.73
N GLN A 113 -2.57 -6.96 23.95
CA GLN A 113 -2.89 -8.26 24.51
C GLN A 113 -2.42 -9.41 23.65
N ALA A 114 -2.68 -9.35 22.34
CA ALA A 114 -2.31 -10.40 21.41
C ALA A 114 -0.79 -10.52 21.22
N LEU A 115 -0.07 -9.39 21.22
CA LEU A 115 1.38 -9.35 20.98
C LEU A 115 2.22 -9.46 22.26
N GLY A 116 1.61 -9.38 23.44
CA GLY A 116 2.30 -9.42 24.73
C GLY A 116 3.29 -8.26 24.92
N ARG A 117 3.01 -7.08 24.33
CA ARG A 117 3.90 -5.91 24.38
C ARG A 117 3.11 -4.61 24.43
N TYR A 118 3.66 -3.61 25.10
CA TYR A 118 3.02 -2.28 25.16
C TYR A 118 2.79 -1.68 23.78
N ILE A 119 1.57 -1.23 23.51
CA ILE A 119 1.16 -0.53 22.29
C ILE A 119 0.61 0.84 22.68
N ARG A 120 1.22 1.88 22.12
CA ARG A 120 0.80 3.26 22.32
C ARG A 120 -0.35 3.64 21.39
N LYS A 121 -0.24 3.28 20.09
CA LYS A 121 -1.21 3.60 19.04
C LYS A 121 -1.15 2.60 17.89
N VAL A 122 -2.24 2.54 17.11
CA VAL A 122 -2.35 1.79 15.85
C VAL A 122 -2.74 2.75 14.72
N GLY A 123 -2.60 2.32 13.46
CA GLY A 123 -3.00 3.11 12.29
C GLY A 123 -2.60 2.48 10.96
N ASN A 124 -2.78 3.20 9.85
CA ASN A 124 -2.43 2.81 8.49
C ASN A 124 -2.91 1.38 8.12
N PRO A 125 -4.20 1.06 8.22
CA PRO A 125 -4.70 -0.23 7.80
C PRO A 125 -4.65 -0.35 6.29
N THR A 126 -4.27 -1.53 5.80
CA THR A 126 -4.19 -1.85 4.36
C THR A 126 -4.70 -3.26 4.14
N LEU A 127 -5.69 -3.38 3.27
CA LEU A 127 -6.27 -4.66 2.88
C LEU A 127 -5.52 -5.29 1.70
N TYR A 128 -5.49 -6.60 1.71
CA TYR A 128 -5.01 -7.42 0.60
C TYR A 128 -5.92 -8.65 0.42
N SER A 129 -6.44 -8.85 -0.79
CA SER A 129 -7.20 -10.05 -1.12
C SER A 129 -6.24 -11.12 -1.61
N TRP A 130 -6.13 -12.22 -0.87
CA TRP A 130 -5.34 -13.36 -1.26
C TRP A 130 -6.01 -14.15 -2.39
N PRO A 131 -5.25 -14.79 -3.29
CA PRO A 131 -5.83 -15.60 -4.37
C PRO A 131 -6.70 -16.76 -3.88
N ASP A 132 -6.51 -17.22 -2.65
CA ASP A 132 -7.29 -18.28 -2.01
C ASP A 132 -8.61 -17.79 -1.37
N GLY A 133 -8.96 -16.52 -1.53
CA GLY A 133 -10.18 -15.90 -0.99
C GLY A 133 -10.04 -15.30 0.40
N ARG A 134 -8.92 -15.51 1.10
CA ARG A 134 -8.66 -14.83 2.39
C ARG A 134 -8.56 -13.32 2.18
N LEU A 135 -8.97 -12.58 3.18
CA LEU A 135 -8.72 -11.15 3.29
C LEU A 135 -7.66 -10.89 4.35
N GLY A 136 -6.52 -10.36 3.95
CA GLY A 136 -5.44 -9.96 4.85
C GLY A 136 -5.55 -8.49 5.22
N LEU A 137 -5.33 -8.16 6.48
CA LEU A 137 -5.21 -6.81 7.00
C LEU A 137 -3.79 -6.59 7.54
N TYR A 138 -3.05 -5.73 6.89
CA TYR A 138 -1.80 -5.18 7.42
C TYR A 138 -2.09 -3.85 8.09
N TYR A 139 -1.54 -3.63 9.28
CA TYR A 139 -1.67 -2.34 9.97
C TYR A 139 -0.45 -2.04 10.82
N VAL A 140 -0.27 -0.78 11.14
CA VAL A 140 0.90 -0.30 11.88
C VAL A 140 0.57 -0.21 13.37
N SER A 141 1.51 -0.65 14.23
CA SER A 141 1.50 -0.35 15.65
C SER A 141 2.79 0.34 16.09
N VAL A 142 2.67 1.23 17.05
CA VAL A 142 3.79 1.97 17.66
C VAL A 142 3.79 1.71 19.16
N SER A 143 4.94 1.32 19.70
CA SER A 143 5.12 1.13 21.14
C SER A 143 5.66 2.38 21.82
N ILE A 144 6.72 2.97 21.29
CA ILE A 144 7.42 4.13 21.87
C ILE A 144 7.70 5.12 20.74
N GLY A 145 7.63 6.42 21.06
CA GLY A 145 7.92 7.47 20.09
C GLY A 145 6.79 7.69 19.07
N GLY A 146 7.17 8.14 17.87
CA GLY A 146 6.29 8.40 16.73
C GLY A 146 6.26 7.26 15.71
N TRP A 147 5.81 7.55 14.52
CA TRP A 147 5.74 6.59 13.40
C TRP A 147 7.09 5.97 13.04
N ALA A 148 8.19 6.66 13.32
CA ALA A 148 9.55 6.13 13.16
C ALA A 148 9.86 4.86 13.99
N ALA A 149 9.09 4.57 15.04
CA ALA A 149 9.24 3.36 15.87
C ALA A 149 8.16 2.31 15.61
N SER A 150 7.56 2.34 14.44
CA SER A 150 6.48 1.47 14.01
C SER A 150 6.91 0.04 13.66
N SER A 151 5.96 -0.87 13.71
CA SER A 151 6.06 -2.21 13.14
C SER A 151 4.73 -2.60 12.49
N ILE A 152 4.78 -3.48 11.50
CA ILE A 152 3.61 -4.00 10.82
C ILE A 152 3.05 -5.19 11.60
N ASN A 153 1.74 -5.21 11.75
CA ASN A 153 0.97 -6.34 12.24
C ASN A 153 0.08 -6.86 11.13
N TYR A 154 -0.33 -8.12 11.24
CA TYR A 154 -1.19 -8.79 10.29
C TYR A 154 -2.32 -9.54 11.00
N MET A 155 -3.51 -9.46 10.43
CA MET A 155 -4.69 -10.25 10.76
C MET A 155 -5.29 -10.77 9.46
N GLU A 156 -6.06 -11.85 9.53
CA GLU A 156 -6.78 -12.36 8.37
C GLU A 156 -8.23 -12.71 8.69
N SER A 157 -9.04 -12.67 7.65
CA SER A 157 -10.45 -13.05 7.69
C SER A 157 -10.75 -14.06 6.59
N PHE A 158 -11.55 -15.07 6.92
CA PHE A 158 -12.00 -16.13 6.02
C PHE A 158 -13.49 -16.02 5.67
N ASP A 159 -14.15 -14.96 6.13
CA ASP A 159 -15.59 -14.74 6.05
C ASP A 159 -15.95 -13.31 5.60
N GLN A 160 -15.19 -12.80 4.62
CA GLN A 160 -15.41 -11.49 3.98
C GLN A 160 -15.28 -10.31 4.98
N GLY A 161 -14.36 -10.42 5.94
CA GLY A 161 -14.11 -9.37 6.93
C GLY A 161 -15.09 -9.37 8.11
N MET A 162 -15.89 -10.44 8.27
CA MET A 162 -16.85 -10.53 9.38
C MET A 162 -16.15 -10.86 10.70
N GLN A 163 -15.20 -11.77 10.69
CA GLN A 163 -14.35 -12.13 11.82
C GLN A 163 -12.88 -12.05 11.42
N TRP A 164 -12.04 -11.68 12.37
CA TRP A 164 -10.61 -11.51 12.18
C TRP A 164 -9.84 -12.33 13.19
N THR A 165 -8.72 -12.91 12.75
CA THR A 165 -7.80 -13.61 13.64
C THR A 165 -7.13 -12.63 14.61
N SER A 166 -6.52 -13.16 15.68
CA SER A 166 -5.65 -12.34 16.53
C SER A 166 -4.45 -11.83 15.74
N PRO A 167 -4.02 -10.57 15.97
CA PRO A 167 -2.90 -10.01 15.24
C PRO A 167 -1.58 -10.71 15.56
N ILE A 168 -0.76 -10.87 14.53
CA ILE A 168 0.64 -11.26 14.63
C ILE A 168 1.52 -10.10 14.17
N ARG A 169 2.74 -10.00 14.72
CA ARG A 169 3.71 -8.99 14.31
C ARG A 169 4.64 -9.55 13.24
N LEU A 170 4.77 -8.88 12.11
CA LEU A 170 5.74 -9.25 11.09
C LEU A 170 7.16 -8.85 11.52
N VAL A 171 8.10 -9.77 11.36
CA VAL A 171 9.52 -9.51 11.60
C VAL A 171 10.18 -9.13 10.28
N THR A 172 10.33 -7.84 10.04
CA THR A 172 10.82 -7.27 8.77
C THR A 172 12.32 -6.98 8.77
N SER A 173 13.01 -7.24 9.88
CA SER A 173 14.45 -7.07 10.04
C SER A 173 14.96 -7.96 11.16
N PRO A 174 16.13 -8.61 11.01
CA PRO A 174 16.67 -9.54 12.00
C PRO A 174 17.12 -8.88 13.32
N PHE A 175 17.45 -7.59 13.33
CA PHE A 175 17.98 -6.89 14.51
C PHE A 175 17.01 -5.87 15.08
N LEU A 176 16.58 -4.89 14.27
CA LEU A 176 15.72 -3.80 14.67
C LEU A 176 14.44 -3.81 13.82
N ASN A 177 13.41 -4.46 14.33
CA ASN A 177 12.11 -4.50 13.66
C ASN A 177 11.32 -3.22 13.97
N ILE A 178 11.80 -2.10 13.47
CA ILE A 178 11.22 -0.76 13.63
C ILE A 178 11.16 -0.02 12.30
N SER A 179 10.29 0.99 12.24
CA SER A 179 10.17 1.91 11.12
C SER A 179 9.85 1.25 9.79
N THR A 180 9.11 0.13 9.80
CA THR A 180 8.50 -0.39 8.59
C THR A 180 7.01 -0.09 8.68
N LEU A 181 6.51 0.71 7.72
CA LEU A 181 5.14 1.17 7.64
C LEU A 181 4.51 0.70 6.32
N VAL A 182 3.21 0.45 6.37
CA VAL A 182 2.40 0.10 5.21
C VAL A 182 1.35 1.19 4.98
N ARG A 183 0.91 1.37 3.72
CA ARG A 183 -0.19 2.27 3.36
C ARG A 183 -0.96 1.80 2.13
N THR A 184 -0.30 1.14 1.21
CA THR A 184 -0.86 0.73 -0.08
C THR A 184 -0.93 -0.78 -0.19
N LYS A 185 -1.84 -1.27 -1.03
CA LYS A 185 -2.06 -2.72 -1.19
C LYS A 185 -0.85 -3.42 -1.81
N GLY A 186 -0.69 -4.70 -1.49
CA GLY A 186 0.32 -5.57 -2.09
C GLY A 186 -0.04 -6.03 -3.50
N LEU A 187 0.98 -6.51 -4.23
CA LEU A 187 0.85 -7.14 -5.53
C LEU A 187 0.94 -8.66 -5.39
N PRO A 188 0.03 -9.42 -6.00
CA PRO A 188 0.06 -10.87 -5.94
C PRO A 188 1.22 -11.43 -6.76
N LEU A 189 1.89 -12.45 -6.22
CA LEU A 189 2.94 -13.19 -6.88
C LEU A 189 2.42 -14.56 -7.37
N SER A 190 3.01 -15.08 -8.42
CA SER A 190 2.62 -16.35 -9.05
C SER A 190 2.85 -17.57 -8.17
N ASP A 191 3.74 -17.48 -7.19
CA ASP A 191 4.02 -18.51 -6.17
C ASP A 191 3.03 -18.49 -4.99
N GLY A 192 2.00 -17.62 -5.06
CA GLY A 192 1.01 -17.44 -4.00
C GLY A 192 1.45 -16.46 -2.91
N GLY A 193 2.62 -15.84 -3.03
CA GLY A 193 3.11 -14.80 -2.15
C GLY A 193 2.55 -13.42 -2.49
N VAL A 194 3.07 -12.40 -1.81
CA VAL A 194 2.72 -11.00 -2.03
C VAL A 194 3.95 -10.11 -1.96
N GLN A 195 4.07 -9.16 -2.87
CA GLN A 195 5.00 -8.05 -2.75
C GLN A 195 4.27 -6.85 -2.15
N LEU A 196 4.57 -6.53 -0.90
CA LEU A 196 3.91 -5.47 -0.12
C LEU A 196 4.74 -4.18 -0.21
N PRO A 197 4.19 -3.08 -0.75
CA PRO A 197 4.84 -1.78 -0.70
C PRO A 197 4.89 -1.26 0.74
N VAL A 198 6.07 -0.87 1.19
CA VAL A 198 6.31 -0.34 2.54
C VAL A 198 7.24 0.86 2.49
N TYR A 199 7.38 1.56 3.60
CA TYR A 199 8.25 2.71 3.68
C TYR A 199 8.88 2.86 5.07
N HIS A 200 9.90 3.71 5.17
CA HIS A 200 10.71 3.92 6.35
C HIS A 200 10.77 5.42 6.69
N GLU A 201 10.72 5.74 8.01
CA GLU A 201 10.77 7.14 8.49
C GLU A 201 11.81 7.41 9.59
N PHE A 202 12.59 6.42 10.01
CA PHE A 202 13.52 6.60 11.16
C PHE A 202 14.84 7.25 10.75
N LEU A 203 15.53 6.70 9.75
CA LEU A 203 16.83 7.19 9.27
C LEU A 203 16.71 7.94 7.92
N GLY A 204 15.63 8.65 7.74
CA GLY A 204 15.24 9.30 6.51
C GLY A 204 13.92 8.72 6.01
N LYS A 205 13.37 9.31 4.95
CA LYS A 205 12.11 8.91 4.33
C LYS A 205 12.41 8.22 3.00
N PHE A 206 12.17 6.92 2.93
CA PHE A 206 12.40 6.14 1.72
C PHE A 206 11.42 4.98 1.57
N SER A 207 11.19 4.61 0.33
CA SER A 207 10.27 3.54 -0.07
C SER A 207 10.99 2.21 -0.24
N GLU A 208 10.31 1.12 0.11
CA GLU A 208 10.79 -0.26 0.03
C GLU A 208 9.65 -1.19 -0.42
N THR A 209 9.98 -2.42 -0.81
CA THR A 209 9.04 -3.53 -0.94
C THR A 209 9.45 -4.67 -0.01
N LEU A 210 8.45 -5.35 0.56
CA LEU A 210 8.61 -6.63 1.25
C LEU A 210 8.03 -7.73 0.37
N THR A 211 8.80 -8.76 0.05
CA THR A 211 8.29 -9.99 -0.54
C THR A 211 7.96 -10.97 0.59
N LEU A 212 6.70 -11.32 0.70
CA LEU A 212 6.18 -12.27 1.69
C LEU A 212 5.68 -13.52 0.96
N SER A 213 6.01 -14.69 1.49
CA SER A 213 5.39 -15.96 1.09
C SER A 213 3.93 -16.03 1.57
N SER A 214 3.18 -17.02 1.10
CA SER A 214 1.78 -17.24 1.49
C SER A 214 1.58 -17.50 2.99
N ASP A 215 2.63 -17.92 3.70
CA ASP A 215 2.66 -18.10 5.16
C ASP A 215 3.24 -16.88 5.91
N LEU A 216 3.40 -15.74 5.22
CA LEU A 216 3.88 -14.46 5.75
C LEU A 216 5.37 -14.45 6.15
N THR A 217 6.15 -15.42 5.73
CA THR A 217 7.61 -15.38 5.90
C THR A 217 8.18 -14.27 5.01
N VAL A 218 9.02 -13.39 5.58
CA VAL A 218 9.73 -12.35 4.83
C VAL A 218 10.83 -13.00 4.02
N MET A 219 10.64 -13.07 2.71
CA MET A 219 11.60 -13.65 1.75
C MET A 219 12.63 -12.63 1.29
N ASP A 220 12.22 -11.37 1.16
CA ASP A 220 13.08 -10.30 0.71
C ASP A 220 12.58 -8.93 1.14
N LYS A 221 13.51 -7.96 1.18
CA LYS A 221 13.24 -6.54 1.40
C LYS A 221 14.09 -5.70 0.46
N VAL A 222 13.46 -5.08 -0.52
CA VAL A 222 14.14 -4.30 -1.57
C VAL A 222 13.86 -2.81 -1.37
N ARG A 223 14.93 -2.02 -1.37
CA ARG A 223 14.81 -0.57 -1.33
C ARG A 223 14.51 -0.01 -2.72
N ILE A 224 13.36 0.65 -2.86
CA ILE A 224 12.91 1.24 -4.13
C ILE A 224 13.59 2.59 -4.37
N SER A 225 13.72 3.42 -3.34
CA SER A 225 14.23 4.77 -3.50
C SER A 225 15.47 5.03 -2.68
N ARG A 226 16.40 5.80 -3.25
CA ARG A 226 17.53 6.38 -2.53
C ARG A 226 17.19 7.83 -2.21
N GLY A 227 17.59 8.31 -1.04
CA GLY A 227 17.31 9.68 -0.60
C GLY A 227 16.44 9.72 0.64
N LYS A 228 15.81 10.88 0.91
CA LYS A 228 15.14 11.17 2.19
C LYS A 228 13.74 11.74 2.02
N HIS A 229 13.16 11.69 0.81
CA HIS A 229 11.97 12.45 0.48
C HIS A 229 10.89 11.64 -0.24
N SER A 230 10.89 10.30 -0.12
CA SER A 230 9.90 9.45 -0.77
C SER A 230 9.24 8.52 0.23
N LEU A 231 7.93 8.51 0.25
CA LEU A 231 7.09 7.75 1.16
C LEU A 231 6.00 7.00 0.39
N GLN A 232 5.34 6.08 1.08
CA GLN A 232 4.04 5.50 0.72
C GLN A 232 3.96 5.09 -0.76
N PRO A 233 4.83 4.17 -1.22
CA PRO A 233 4.86 3.75 -2.60
C PRO A 233 3.53 3.09 -2.99
N ALA A 234 2.90 3.56 -4.06
CA ALA A 234 1.76 2.93 -4.71
C ALA A 234 2.28 2.22 -5.96
N ILE A 235 2.18 0.90 -6.00
CA ILE A 235 2.77 0.08 -7.06
C ILE A 235 1.67 -0.69 -7.78
N THR A 236 1.79 -0.80 -9.09
CA THR A 236 1.00 -1.73 -9.91
C THR A 236 1.90 -2.42 -10.93
N ASN A 237 1.62 -3.67 -11.23
CA ASN A 237 2.34 -4.38 -12.28
C ASN A 237 1.74 -4.08 -13.66
N LEU A 238 2.60 -4.08 -14.67
CA LEU A 238 2.24 -3.89 -16.07
C LEU A 238 2.06 -5.23 -16.75
N ASP A 239 2.90 -6.19 -16.38
CA ASP A 239 2.89 -7.58 -16.80
C ASP A 239 3.47 -8.49 -15.70
N GLU A 240 3.90 -9.70 -16.01
CA GLU A 240 4.47 -10.67 -15.09
C GLU A 240 5.82 -10.25 -14.50
N SER A 241 6.56 -9.38 -15.18
CA SER A 241 7.91 -8.93 -14.81
C SER A 241 8.01 -7.43 -14.53
N SER A 242 7.18 -6.65 -15.20
CA SER A 242 7.29 -5.18 -15.21
C SER A 242 6.31 -4.55 -14.22
N ALA A 243 6.76 -3.51 -13.53
CA ALA A 243 5.94 -2.73 -12.61
C ALA A 243 6.34 -1.25 -12.60
N ILE A 244 5.35 -0.41 -12.33
CA ILE A 244 5.52 1.02 -12.04
C ILE A 244 5.17 1.30 -10.58
N GLY A 245 5.98 2.10 -9.92
CA GLY A 245 5.72 2.63 -8.59
C GLY A 245 5.65 4.16 -8.62
N LEU A 246 4.59 4.71 -8.03
CA LEU A 246 4.42 6.14 -7.82
C LEU A 246 4.58 6.44 -6.33
N LEU A 247 5.47 7.38 -6.00
CA LEU A 247 5.87 7.66 -4.64
C LEU A 247 5.43 9.06 -4.23
N ARG A 248 4.89 9.18 -3.02
CA ARG A 248 4.64 10.45 -2.36
C ARG A 248 5.96 11.19 -2.14
N TYR A 249 6.03 12.43 -2.59
CA TYR A 249 7.17 13.31 -2.32
C TYR A 249 6.98 14.03 -0.98
N SER A 250 7.95 13.92 -0.10
CA SER A 250 7.92 14.51 1.24
C SER A 250 9.19 15.34 1.50
N GLY A 251 9.53 16.20 0.55
CA GLY A 251 10.63 17.15 0.62
C GLY A 251 10.15 18.59 0.47
N ASP A 252 11.08 19.49 0.17
CA ASP A 252 10.78 20.90 0.00
C ASP A 252 9.94 21.16 -1.28
N PRO A 253 8.98 22.11 -1.23
CA PRO A 253 8.20 22.50 -2.41
C PRO A 253 9.07 23.10 -3.53
N PRO A 254 8.64 23.02 -4.80
CA PRO A 254 7.44 22.32 -5.27
C PRO A 254 7.60 20.81 -5.32
N GLY A 255 6.65 20.09 -4.73
CA GLY A 255 6.59 18.64 -4.76
C GLY A 255 6.07 18.09 -6.08
N ARG A 256 6.57 16.94 -6.49
CA ARG A 256 6.08 16.15 -7.65
C ARG A 256 5.95 14.69 -7.26
N VAL A 257 4.97 14.01 -7.80
CA VAL A 257 4.92 12.55 -7.73
C VAL A 257 6.23 12.01 -8.32
N LEU A 258 6.86 11.06 -7.62
CA LEU A 258 8.05 10.39 -8.13
C LEU A 258 7.63 9.07 -8.79
N SER A 259 8.20 8.75 -9.95
CA SER A 259 8.02 7.46 -10.61
C SER A 259 9.28 6.61 -10.52
N VAL A 260 9.09 5.30 -10.41
CA VAL A 260 10.13 4.26 -10.46
C VAL A 260 9.62 3.07 -11.26
N PHE A 261 10.52 2.34 -11.90
CA PHE A 261 10.19 1.18 -12.74
C PHE A 261 11.01 -0.04 -12.34
N SER A 262 10.39 -1.21 -12.49
CA SER A 262 11.05 -2.50 -12.38
C SER A 262 10.75 -3.32 -13.62
N GLN A 263 11.70 -4.16 -14.04
CA GLN A 263 11.59 -5.11 -15.17
C GLN A 263 11.85 -6.55 -14.71
N ASP A 264 11.95 -6.77 -13.42
CA ASP A 264 12.25 -8.07 -12.81
C ASP A 264 11.39 -8.33 -11.56
N ALA A 265 10.11 -7.98 -11.69
CA ALA A 265 9.07 -8.12 -10.67
C ALA A 265 9.47 -7.54 -9.31
N GLY A 266 10.10 -6.36 -9.33
CA GLY A 266 10.45 -5.62 -8.12
C GLY A 266 11.74 -6.08 -7.44
N ALA A 267 12.52 -6.98 -8.06
CA ALA A 267 13.83 -7.34 -7.53
C ALA A 267 14.83 -6.18 -7.62
N HIS A 268 14.70 -5.34 -8.65
CA HIS A 268 15.43 -4.09 -8.79
C HIS A 268 14.51 -2.98 -9.30
N TRP A 269 14.83 -1.74 -8.91
CA TRP A 269 14.06 -0.54 -9.26
C TRP A 269 14.96 0.53 -9.86
N SER A 270 14.43 1.27 -10.82
CA SER A 270 15.10 2.45 -11.39
C SER A 270 15.33 3.53 -10.32
N THR A 271 16.19 4.49 -10.64
CA THR A 271 16.28 5.72 -9.83
C THR A 271 14.97 6.50 -9.95
N PRO A 272 14.41 7.04 -8.82
CA PRO A 272 13.21 7.85 -8.86
C PRO A 272 13.37 9.08 -9.75
N VAL A 273 12.37 9.34 -10.59
CA VAL A 273 12.28 10.49 -11.48
C VAL A 273 11.04 11.32 -11.08
N ARG A 274 11.13 12.63 -11.13
CA ARG A 274 9.98 13.52 -10.93
C ARG A 274 9.08 13.48 -12.15
N THR A 275 7.79 13.26 -11.95
CA THR A 275 6.77 13.42 -12.98
C THR A 275 6.35 14.89 -13.09
N GLU A 276 5.52 15.21 -14.09
CA GLU A 276 4.88 16.53 -14.20
C GLU A 276 3.72 16.73 -13.20
N LEU A 277 3.24 15.66 -12.57
CA LEU A 277 2.13 15.73 -11.62
C LEU A 277 2.54 16.38 -10.31
N PRO A 278 1.86 17.43 -9.85
CA PRO A 278 2.07 18.02 -8.53
C PRO A 278 1.83 16.99 -7.41
N ASN A 279 2.50 17.16 -6.28
CA ASN A 279 2.24 16.39 -5.08
C ASN A 279 2.51 17.22 -3.83
N PRO A 280 1.48 17.62 -3.09
CA PRO A 280 1.58 18.44 -1.87
C PRO A 280 1.87 17.56 -0.64
N ASP A 281 2.89 16.69 -0.71
CA ASP A 281 3.18 15.70 0.33
C ASP A 281 1.94 14.85 0.69
N SER A 282 1.29 14.25 -0.33
CA SER A 282 0.10 13.42 -0.16
C SER A 282 0.24 12.05 -0.80
N ALA A 283 -0.44 11.05 -0.22
CA ALA A 283 -0.49 9.70 -0.73
C ALA A 283 -1.24 9.62 -2.06
N VAL A 284 -0.83 8.70 -2.92
CA VAL A 284 -1.46 8.42 -4.21
C VAL A 284 -1.92 6.96 -4.25
N SER A 285 -2.83 6.64 -5.19
CA SER A 285 -3.25 5.26 -5.46
C SER A 285 -3.28 5.00 -6.95
N ILE A 286 -2.63 3.93 -7.40
CA ILE A 286 -2.56 3.52 -8.80
C ILE A 286 -3.16 2.14 -8.99
N ILE A 287 -3.84 1.94 -10.11
CA ILE A 287 -4.29 0.63 -10.60
C ILE A 287 -4.01 0.47 -12.08
N ASN A 288 -3.83 -0.78 -12.53
CA ASN A 288 -3.78 -1.16 -13.93
C ASN A 288 -5.08 -1.87 -14.31
N PRO A 289 -5.98 -1.23 -15.06
CA PRO A 289 -7.22 -1.86 -15.50
C PRO A 289 -7.05 -2.86 -16.65
N GLY A 290 -5.83 -3.11 -17.12
CA GLY A 290 -5.56 -4.11 -18.16
C GLY A 290 -5.89 -3.69 -19.59
N ASN A 291 -6.25 -2.43 -19.83
CA ASN A 291 -6.72 -1.92 -21.12
C ASN A 291 -5.75 -0.92 -21.79
N GLY A 292 -4.46 -1.01 -21.47
CA GLY A 292 -3.41 -0.18 -22.07
C GLY A 292 -3.28 1.21 -21.44
N TYR A 293 -3.96 1.50 -20.34
CA TYR A 293 -3.81 2.72 -19.56
C TYR A 293 -3.73 2.40 -18.06
N LEU A 294 -3.14 3.31 -17.32
CA LEU A 294 -3.09 3.31 -15.87
C LEU A 294 -4.06 4.37 -15.32
N LEU A 295 -4.65 4.09 -14.17
CA LEU A 295 -5.51 5.05 -13.47
C LEU A 295 -4.89 5.41 -12.13
N LEU A 296 -4.76 6.70 -11.88
CA LEU A 296 -4.14 7.28 -10.69
C LEU A 296 -5.14 8.20 -9.98
N ALA A 297 -5.26 8.05 -8.66
CA ALA A 297 -5.95 9.02 -7.80
C ALA A 297 -4.91 9.79 -6.97
N LEU A 298 -5.02 11.13 -6.99
CA LEU A 298 -4.04 12.03 -6.38
C LEU A 298 -4.63 13.38 -5.99
N ASN A 299 -3.92 14.11 -5.13
CA ASN A 299 -4.10 15.55 -4.98
C ASN A 299 -3.18 16.26 -6.00
N ASP A 300 -3.74 16.78 -7.08
CA ASP A 300 -3.01 17.43 -8.17
C ASP A 300 -2.79 18.92 -7.92
N LEU A 301 -2.34 19.27 -6.73
CA LEU A 301 -2.08 20.62 -6.25
C LEU A 301 -0.61 20.80 -5.87
N GLU A 302 -0.13 22.04 -5.94
CA GLU A 302 1.21 22.39 -5.41
C GLU A 302 1.22 22.42 -3.87
N ASP A 303 0.08 22.76 -3.26
CA ASP A 303 -0.07 22.85 -1.81
C ASP A 303 -1.51 22.50 -1.39
N GLY A 304 -1.66 21.93 -0.17
CA GLY A 304 -2.93 21.51 0.38
C GLY A 304 -3.50 20.23 -0.24
N ARG A 305 -4.63 19.77 0.30
CA ARG A 305 -5.32 18.54 -0.12
C ARG A 305 -6.81 18.80 -0.39
N HIS A 306 -7.15 20.01 -0.74
CA HIS A 306 -8.53 20.45 -0.96
C HIS A 306 -9.09 20.08 -2.35
N ARG A 307 -8.30 19.36 -3.17
CA ARG A 307 -8.75 18.79 -4.45
C ARG A 307 -8.24 17.35 -4.58
N LEU A 308 -9.14 16.46 -4.99
CA LEU A 308 -8.84 15.06 -5.31
C LEU A 308 -9.25 14.80 -6.76
N SER A 309 -8.33 14.28 -7.55
CA SER A 309 -8.52 14.05 -8.97
C SER A 309 -8.17 12.64 -9.40
N LEU A 310 -8.68 12.24 -10.58
CA LEU A 310 -8.24 11.06 -11.31
C LEU A 310 -7.42 11.49 -12.52
N ALA A 311 -6.28 10.86 -12.71
CA ALA A 311 -5.47 10.96 -13.90
C ALA A 311 -5.43 9.61 -14.62
N MET A 312 -5.53 9.65 -15.94
CA MET A 312 -5.24 8.51 -16.82
C MET A 312 -3.88 8.74 -17.49
N GLY A 313 -3.13 7.66 -17.68
CA GLY A 313 -1.83 7.81 -18.30
C GLY A 313 -1.16 6.48 -18.63
N SER A 314 0.08 6.60 -19.03
CA SER A 314 1.04 5.52 -19.23
C SER A 314 2.22 5.73 -18.26
N GLU A 315 3.35 5.09 -18.56
CA GLU A 315 4.55 5.21 -17.73
C GLU A 315 5.07 6.65 -17.62
N ASP A 316 4.99 7.45 -18.70
CA ASP A 316 5.62 8.76 -18.81
C ASP A 316 4.65 9.94 -18.90
N GLU A 317 3.41 9.72 -19.32
CA GLU A 317 2.44 10.79 -19.58
C GLU A 317 1.16 10.60 -18.79
N TRP A 318 0.69 11.68 -18.16
CA TRP A 318 -0.51 11.67 -17.34
C TRP A 318 -1.42 12.85 -17.70
N THR A 319 -2.71 12.57 -17.80
CA THR A 319 -3.76 13.59 -18.03
C THR A 319 -4.82 13.50 -16.94
N ILE A 320 -5.14 14.62 -16.30
CA ILE A 320 -6.27 14.69 -15.37
C ILE A 320 -7.57 14.53 -16.18
N VAL A 321 -8.34 13.50 -15.84
CA VAL A 321 -9.58 13.17 -16.55
C VAL A 321 -10.85 13.52 -15.74
N LYS A 322 -10.75 13.52 -14.41
CA LYS A 322 -11.86 13.89 -13.51
C LYS A 322 -11.34 14.61 -12.28
N VAL A 323 -12.04 15.64 -11.86
CA VAL A 323 -11.97 16.21 -10.52
C VAL A 323 -13.11 15.58 -9.70
N LEU A 324 -12.79 14.87 -8.64
CA LEU A 324 -13.75 14.16 -7.80
C LEU A 324 -14.29 15.03 -6.67
N GLU A 325 -13.41 15.78 -6.06
CA GLU A 325 -13.69 16.74 -5.01
C GLU A 325 -12.82 17.97 -5.23
N GLU A 326 -13.43 19.14 -5.03
CA GLU A 326 -12.71 20.43 -5.06
C GLU A 326 -13.43 21.42 -4.16
N GLU A 327 -12.70 22.04 -3.24
CA GLU A 327 -13.18 23.13 -2.42
C GLU A 327 -12.25 24.33 -2.58
N THR A 328 -12.82 25.47 -2.76
CA THR A 328 -12.06 26.73 -2.78
C THR A 328 -11.70 27.12 -1.36
N ALA A 329 -10.42 27.32 -1.08
CA ALA A 329 -9.90 27.74 0.24
C ALA A 329 -10.34 29.18 0.59
N THR A 330 -11.64 29.46 0.61
CA THR A 330 -12.20 30.80 0.92
C THR A 330 -12.49 31.01 2.41
N ASN A 331 -12.42 29.93 3.25
CA ASN A 331 -12.55 30.03 4.69
C ASN A 331 -11.21 29.74 5.36
N LEU A 332 -10.54 30.76 5.83
CA LEU A 332 -9.27 30.69 6.58
C LEU A 332 -9.37 29.84 7.88
N ASP A 333 -10.56 29.41 8.27
CA ASP A 333 -10.81 28.67 9.51
C ASP A 333 -10.98 27.15 9.31
N HIS A 334 -11.07 26.64 8.06
CA HIS A 334 -11.17 25.20 7.76
C HIS A 334 -10.35 24.82 6.54
N GLU A 335 -9.33 24.05 6.75
CA GLU A 335 -8.56 23.41 5.71
C GLU A 335 -9.29 22.13 5.26
N TYR A 336 -9.89 22.16 4.06
CA TYR A 336 -10.52 20.98 3.46
C TYR A 336 -9.47 19.95 3.09
N GLU A 337 -9.74 18.68 3.39
CA GLU A 337 -8.84 17.58 3.08
C GLU A 337 -9.58 16.42 2.43
N PHE A 338 -9.19 16.08 1.19
CA PHE A 338 -9.59 14.88 0.48
C PHE A 338 -8.35 14.03 0.21
N SER A 339 -8.06 13.07 1.06
CA SER A 339 -6.74 12.44 1.09
C SER A 339 -6.77 10.92 1.20
N TYR A 340 -5.63 10.30 1.09
CA TYR A 340 -5.42 8.88 1.24
C TYR A 340 -6.35 8.02 0.36
N PRO A 341 -6.34 8.24 -0.98
CA PRO A 341 -7.12 7.40 -1.88
C PRO A 341 -6.62 5.95 -1.84
N SER A 342 -7.56 5.01 -2.03
CA SER A 342 -7.27 3.59 -2.23
C SER A 342 -8.23 3.05 -3.26
N MET A 343 -7.71 2.50 -4.36
CA MET A 343 -8.48 1.96 -5.46
C MET A 343 -8.34 0.45 -5.58
N THR A 344 -9.42 -0.19 -6.05
CA THR A 344 -9.43 -1.59 -6.47
C THR A 344 -10.41 -1.79 -7.60
N ILE A 345 -10.34 -2.93 -8.29
CA ILE A 345 -11.22 -3.27 -9.39
C ILE A 345 -11.98 -4.53 -9.01
N GLY A 346 -13.29 -4.48 -9.17
CA GLY A 346 -14.17 -5.64 -8.98
C GLY A 346 -14.14 -6.60 -10.17
N PRO A 347 -14.51 -7.87 -9.97
CA PRO A 347 -14.64 -8.84 -11.07
C PRO A 347 -15.74 -8.46 -12.06
N ASP A 348 -16.64 -7.58 -11.67
CA ASP A 348 -17.67 -6.97 -12.49
C ASP A 348 -17.16 -5.79 -13.35
N GLY A 349 -15.86 -5.47 -13.27
CA GLY A 349 -15.20 -4.41 -14.02
C GLY A 349 -15.41 -3.00 -13.44
N PHE A 350 -16.13 -2.86 -12.34
CA PHE A 350 -16.23 -1.56 -11.66
C PHE A 350 -14.97 -1.23 -10.88
N ILE A 351 -14.61 0.03 -10.93
CA ILE A 351 -13.55 0.61 -10.10
C ILE A 351 -14.19 1.13 -8.82
N HIS A 352 -13.59 0.75 -7.70
CA HIS A 352 -13.97 1.20 -6.37
C HIS A 352 -12.84 2.05 -5.80
N LEU A 353 -13.16 3.27 -5.40
CA LEU A 353 -12.24 4.21 -4.77
C LEU A 353 -12.79 4.61 -3.40
N VAL A 354 -11.99 4.46 -2.35
CA VAL A 354 -12.27 5.05 -1.03
C VAL A 354 -11.23 6.10 -0.69
N TYR A 355 -11.63 7.13 0.03
CA TYR A 355 -10.73 8.20 0.49
C TYR A 355 -11.26 8.87 1.76
N THR A 356 -10.37 9.55 2.45
CA THR A 356 -10.68 10.41 3.60
C THR A 356 -11.35 11.69 3.10
N TRP A 357 -12.51 12.01 3.68
CA TRP A 357 -13.24 13.25 3.45
C TRP A 357 -13.19 14.12 4.70
N ASN A 358 -12.44 15.22 4.65
CA ASN A 358 -12.24 16.21 5.72
C ASN A 358 -11.84 15.60 7.08
N GLN A 359 -11.06 14.51 7.06
CA GLN A 359 -10.69 13.74 8.26
C GLN A 359 -11.89 13.29 9.13
N LYS A 360 -13.12 13.47 8.66
CA LYS A 360 -14.36 13.18 9.37
C LYS A 360 -15.00 11.88 8.94
N ARG A 361 -14.93 11.57 7.67
CA ARG A 361 -15.66 10.44 7.08
C ARG A 361 -14.83 9.76 6.00
N ILE A 362 -15.21 8.54 5.71
CA ILE A 362 -14.71 7.79 4.56
C ILE A 362 -15.79 7.78 3.48
N LYS A 363 -15.43 8.25 2.28
CA LYS A 363 -16.29 8.24 1.10
C LYS A 363 -15.87 7.15 0.13
N HIS A 364 -16.83 6.51 -0.49
CA HIS A 364 -16.66 5.48 -1.51
C HIS A 364 -17.28 5.95 -2.81
N LEU A 365 -16.54 5.83 -3.90
CA LEU A 365 -17.02 6.00 -5.25
C LEU A 365 -16.91 4.67 -5.99
N ARG A 366 -17.96 4.35 -6.77
CA ARG A 366 -18.00 3.20 -7.68
C ARG A 366 -18.31 3.72 -9.07
N PHE A 367 -17.47 3.40 -10.03
CA PHE A 367 -17.63 3.87 -11.41
C PHE A 367 -17.04 2.89 -12.42
N ASN A 368 -17.40 3.07 -13.70
CA ASN A 368 -16.88 2.29 -14.81
C ASN A 368 -16.04 3.15 -15.77
N ARG A 369 -15.42 2.50 -16.74
CA ARG A 369 -14.60 3.14 -17.77
C ARG A 369 -15.37 4.17 -18.57
N GLU A 370 -16.59 3.83 -18.96
CA GLU A 370 -17.45 4.69 -19.77
C GLU A 370 -17.75 6.03 -19.08
N TRP A 371 -17.82 6.04 -17.75
CA TRP A 371 -17.94 7.27 -16.98
C TRP A 371 -16.63 8.10 -16.99
N LEU A 372 -15.47 7.45 -16.93
CA LEU A 372 -14.18 8.16 -17.01
C LEU A 372 -13.99 8.87 -18.35
N GLU A 373 -14.53 8.31 -19.45
CA GLU A 373 -14.41 8.83 -20.81
C GLU A 373 -15.43 9.94 -21.11
N LEU A 374 -16.40 10.20 -20.23
CA LEU A 374 -17.26 11.39 -20.37
C LEU A 374 -16.42 12.68 -20.21
N PRO A 375 -16.77 13.77 -20.93
CA PRO A 375 -16.11 15.04 -20.81
C PRO A 375 -16.23 15.66 -19.40
#